data_aefe215c1e3a1bdd191b2c9934f6b4a4
#
_entry.id   aefe215c1e3a1bdd191b2c9934f6b4a4
#
_cell.length_a   1.000
_cell.length_b   1.000
_cell.length_c   1.000
_cell.angle_alpha   90.00
_cell.angle_beta   90.00
_cell.angle_gamma   90.00
#
_symmetry.space_group_name_H-M   'P 1'
#
loop_
_entity.id
_entity.type
_entity.pdbx_description
1 polymer ?
#
loop_
_entity_poly.entity_id
_entity_poly.type
_entity_poly.pdbx_seq_one_letter_code
_entity_poly.pdbx_strand_id
1 'polypeptide(L)'
;MNNVLTVYIDCRSGKGDTNDFYTLSMWGKPCFEYVCDTVSETDIFAEKYLLTNSDKIKKLASKYDFKVTSQLPEDKSPKMLISGKAIFLTRETLVDAVSAYVGGHFLPIVGKVTTGVDFLEPSFNKSSQVEVVPAFMIGDGTERISYFDLPQSEALVVNSVNEFELALILMKKKLGRSLLTESILNRIQEKKDIFTQCDDENTICLVGHSQLDNWNCTEIAGKKVRNCGIRGISSVEYKQYILDRELLNCKANTYIVMHGTNDIVYPYTDEFIVDSIAQTFDYISQRNPKAKIYFLLISNTNGRLDRSNKRIDQLNKRLISAFSQQVTIIDTKPLSDMFGDLRSEYTLDGLHFSDEGYKHLKAIVEEAIK
;
A
#
# COMPACT_ATOMS: atom_id res chain seq x y z
N MET A 1 24.20 5.47 22.92
CA MET A 1 24.43 6.93 22.68
C MET A 1 23.76 7.64 23.84
N ASN A 2 24.45 8.52 24.57
CA ASN A 2 23.83 9.28 25.65
C ASN A 2 22.81 10.25 25.00
N ASN A 3 21.62 10.38 25.62
CA ASN A 3 20.56 11.30 25.20
C ASN A 3 21.12 12.74 25.16
N VAL A 4 21.48 13.23 23.97
CA VAL A 4 22.25 14.47 23.79
C VAL A 4 21.35 15.64 23.36
N LEU A 5 20.19 15.36 22.78
CA LEU A 5 19.33 16.38 22.19
C LEU A 5 17.95 16.45 22.83
N THR A 6 17.45 17.66 22.99
CA THR A 6 16.06 17.94 23.28
C THR A 6 15.30 18.09 21.95
N VAL A 7 14.14 17.44 21.83
CA VAL A 7 13.29 17.51 20.65
C VAL A 7 12.06 18.38 20.90
N TYR A 8 11.71 19.20 19.92
CA TYR A 8 10.51 20.03 19.89
C TYR A 8 9.67 19.70 18.66
N ILE A 9 8.42 19.26 18.87
CA ILE A 9 7.46 19.12 17.78
C ILE A 9 6.73 20.44 17.60
N ASP A 10 6.99 21.16 16.51
CA ASP A 10 6.40 22.47 16.24
C ASP A 10 5.02 22.34 15.62
N CYS A 11 4.02 22.68 16.42
CA CYS A 11 2.60 22.73 16.06
C CYS A 11 2.03 24.14 16.19
N ARG A 12 2.86 25.19 16.02
CA ARG A 12 2.40 26.58 16.02
C ARG A 12 1.80 26.92 14.66
N SER A 13 0.58 27.48 14.67
CA SER A 13 -0.04 28.00 13.46
C SER A 13 0.60 29.35 13.07
N GLY A 14 0.95 29.51 11.79
CA GLY A 14 1.43 30.77 11.24
C GLY A 14 0.33 31.83 11.19
N LYS A 15 0.70 33.11 11.22
CA LYS A 15 -0.26 34.21 10.94
C LYS A 15 -0.72 34.09 9.49
N GLY A 16 -1.99 33.73 9.27
CA GLY A 16 -2.57 33.60 7.92
C GLY A 16 -2.91 32.17 7.50
N ASP A 17 -2.59 31.14 8.32
CA ASP A 17 -3.02 29.78 8.06
C ASP A 17 -4.57 29.70 8.15
N THR A 18 -5.23 29.52 7.01
CA THR A 18 -6.70 29.38 6.91
C THR A 18 -7.17 27.98 7.31
N ASN A 19 -6.27 26.97 7.26
CA ASN A 19 -6.57 25.59 7.62
C ASN A 19 -5.63 25.11 8.74
N ASP A 20 -6.22 24.51 9.78
CA ASP A 20 -5.47 23.86 10.85
C ASP A 20 -5.07 22.44 10.48
N PHE A 21 -4.04 22.32 9.62
CA PHE A 21 -3.54 21.00 9.19
C PHE A 21 -3.00 20.12 10.33
N TYR A 22 -2.66 20.68 11.48
CA TYR A 22 -2.20 19.89 12.62
C TYR A 22 -3.30 19.01 13.19
N THR A 23 -4.53 19.53 13.29
CA THR A 23 -5.67 18.84 13.94
C THR A 23 -6.65 18.20 12.98
N LEU A 24 -6.44 18.34 11.66
CA LEU A 24 -7.23 17.60 10.66
C LEU A 24 -7.04 16.10 10.86
N SER A 25 -8.16 15.38 10.86
CA SER A 25 -8.16 13.93 11.01
C SER A 25 -7.68 13.27 9.73
N MET A 26 -6.67 12.43 9.86
CA MET A 26 -6.18 11.55 8.81
C MET A 26 -6.29 10.12 9.29
N TRP A 27 -7.21 9.34 8.69
CA TRP A 27 -7.46 7.95 9.09
C TRP A 27 -7.72 7.78 10.59
N GLY A 28 -8.59 8.65 11.13
CA GLY A 28 -9.05 8.58 12.52
C GLY A 28 -8.13 9.21 13.56
N LYS A 29 -7.01 9.84 13.13
CA LYS A 29 -6.01 10.43 14.01
C LYS A 29 -5.59 11.81 13.51
N PRO A 30 -5.45 12.84 14.37
CA PRO A 30 -4.92 14.14 13.98
C PRO A 30 -3.51 14.05 13.37
N CYS A 31 -3.23 14.86 12.34
CA CYS A 31 -1.94 14.81 11.64
C CYS A 31 -0.73 14.89 12.58
N PHE A 32 -0.70 15.83 13.53
CA PHE A 32 0.45 16.00 14.42
C PHE A 32 0.71 14.78 15.32
N GLU A 33 -0.30 13.97 15.59
CA GLU A 33 -0.14 12.79 16.43
C GLU A 33 0.70 11.69 15.76
N TYR A 34 0.77 11.64 14.44
CA TYR A 34 1.70 10.73 13.75
C TYR A 34 3.15 11.08 14.06
N VAL A 35 3.47 12.38 14.13
CA VAL A 35 4.80 12.83 14.53
C VAL A 35 5.06 12.57 16.02
N CYS A 36 4.04 12.76 16.86
CA CYS A 36 4.14 12.45 18.30
C CYS A 36 4.44 10.97 18.54
N ASP A 37 3.79 10.06 17.81
CA ASP A 37 4.07 8.63 17.93
C ASP A 37 5.51 8.30 17.54
N THR A 38 5.96 8.78 16.37
CA THR A 38 7.33 8.58 15.89
C THR A 38 8.36 9.07 16.92
N VAL A 39 8.16 10.27 17.48
CA VAL A 39 9.06 10.83 18.51
C VAL A 39 8.95 10.06 19.83
N SER A 40 7.76 9.58 20.22
CA SER A 40 7.56 8.78 21.43
C SER A 40 8.32 7.46 21.36
N GLU A 41 8.30 6.81 20.20
CA GLU A 41 8.98 5.54 19.94
C GLU A 41 10.50 5.68 19.77
N THR A 42 11.02 6.93 19.75
CA THR A 42 12.44 7.21 19.54
C THR A 42 13.12 7.56 20.86
N ASP A 43 13.99 6.66 21.35
CA ASP A 43 14.62 6.73 22.70
C ASP A 43 15.96 7.48 22.73
N ILE A 44 16.26 8.31 21.72
CA ILE A 44 17.53 9.05 21.64
C ILE A 44 17.46 10.48 22.21
N PHE A 45 16.27 10.94 22.57
CA PHE A 45 16.04 12.29 23.05
C PHE A 45 16.10 12.39 24.57
N ALA A 46 16.80 13.40 25.09
CA ALA A 46 16.87 13.67 26.52
C ALA A 46 15.54 14.16 27.08
N GLU A 47 14.90 15.06 26.35
CA GLU A 47 13.61 15.64 26.69
C GLU A 47 12.77 15.81 25.41
N LYS A 48 11.44 15.68 25.56
CA LYS A 48 10.47 15.78 24.45
C LYS A 48 9.48 16.89 24.75
N TYR A 49 9.36 17.85 23.84
CA TYR A 49 8.47 19.00 23.97
C TYR A 49 7.49 19.09 22.82
N LEU A 50 6.28 19.53 23.13
CA LEU A 50 5.31 19.98 22.14
C LEU A 50 5.26 21.51 22.17
N LEU A 51 5.56 22.14 21.04
CA LEU A 51 5.60 23.58 20.86
C LEU A 51 4.29 24.05 20.21
N THR A 52 3.38 24.66 21.00
CA THR A 52 2.06 25.06 20.49
C THR A 52 1.42 26.16 21.33
N ASN A 53 0.62 27.01 20.66
CA ASN A 53 -0.27 28.01 21.28
C ASN A 53 -1.73 27.54 21.34
N SER A 54 -2.05 26.38 20.74
CA SER A 54 -3.43 25.87 20.63
C SER A 54 -3.82 25.01 21.83
N ASP A 55 -4.88 25.41 22.54
CA ASP A 55 -5.43 24.61 23.66
C ASP A 55 -6.04 23.28 23.18
N LYS A 56 -6.55 23.24 21.95
CA LYS A 56 -7.01 22.00 21.31
C LYS A 56 -5.88 20.98 21.17
N ILE A 57 -4.71 21.43 20.65
CA ILE A 57 -3.54 20.57 20.51
C ILE A 57 -2.99 20.12 21.86
N LYS A 58 -2.92 21.03 22.85
CA LYS A 58 -2.52 20.68 24.24
C LYS A 58 -3.39 19.57 24.82
N LYS A 59 -4.72 19.68 24.65
CA LYS A 59 -5.69 18.69 25.13
C LYS A 59 -5.52 17.35 24.43
N LEU A 60 -5.36 17.32 23.10
CA LEU A 60 -5.15 16.09 22.33
C LEU A 60 -3.82 15.42 22.66
N ALA A 61 -2.78 16.21 22.93
CA ALA A 61 -1.44 15.73 23.27
C ALA A 61 -1.29 15.22 24.72
N SER A 62 -2.28 15.40 25.59
CA SER A 62 -2.23 15.03 27.01
C SER A 62 -1.99 13.53 27.27
N LYS A 63 -2.18 12.69 26.26
CA LYS A 63 -1.89 11.25 26.32
C LYS A 63 -0.40 10.91 26.09
N TYR A 64 0.39 11.87 25.63
CA TYR A 64 1.83 11.71 25.43
C TYR A 64 2.60 12.28 26.61
N ASP A 65 3.73 11.70 26.96
CA ASP A 65 4.64 12.22 27.97
C ASP A 65 5.55 13.32 27.40
N PHE A 66 4.91 14.42 26.94
CA PHE A 66 5.60 15.59 26.40
C PHE A 66 5.39 16.80 27.28
N LYS A 67 6.47 17.56 27.53
CA LYS A 67 6.37 18.90 28.11
C LYS A 67 5.78 19.86 27.05
N VAL A 68 4.86 20.72 27.44
CA VAL A 68 4.23 21.67 26.52
C VAL A 68 4.79 23.06 26.73
N THR A 69 5.19 23.74 25.65
CA THR A 69 5.66 25.13 25.66
C THR A 69 5.10 25.89 24.46
N SER A 70 5.01 27.23 24.59
CA SER A 70 4.61 28.12 23.49
C SER A 70 5.78 28.76 22.76
N GLN A 71 6.99 28.69 23.33
CA GLN A 71 8.21 29.33 22.80
C GLN A 71 9.40 28.39 22.86
N LEU A 72 10.29 28.52 21.88
CA LEU A 72 11.60 27.88 21.94
C LEU A 72 12.46 28.62 22.96
N PRO A 73 13.30 27.89 23.74
CA PRO A 73 14.28 28.55 24.61
C PRO A 73 15.31 29.35 23.76
N GLU A 74 15.68 30.51 24.26
CA GLU A 74 16.67 31.40 23.62
C GLU A 74 18.14 30.95 23.80
N ASP A 75 18.32 29.85 24.55
CA ASP A 75 19.66 29.31 24.74
C ASP A 75 20.24 28.72 23.44
N LYS A 76 21.56 28.65 23.36
CA LYS A 76 22.30 28.05 22.25
C LYS A 76 22.49 26.51 22.38
N SER A 77 21.75 25.85 23.26
CA SER A 77 21.83 24.40 23.36
C SER A 77 21.34 23.74 22.07
N PRO A 78 22.02 22.68 21.60
CA PRO A 78 21.57 21.95 20.44
C PRO A 78 20.17 21.36 20.65
N LYS A 79 19.28 21.55 19.70
CA LYS A 79 17.92 21.04 19.73
C LYS A 79 17.50 20.53 18.36
N MET A 80 16.58 19.59 18.34
CA MET A 80 15.90 19.13 17.14
C MET A 80 14.51 19.74 17.10
N LEU A 81 14.20 20.47 16.04
CA LEU A 81 12.87 20.99 15.77
C LEU A 81 12.25 20.20 14.64
N ILE A 82 11.10 19.57 14.89
CA ILE A 82 10.37 18.75 13.92
C ILE A 82 9.04 19.44 13.63
N SER A 83 8.68 19.56 12.35
CA SER A 83 7.35 20.04 11.97
C SER A 83 6.27 19.04 12.38
N GLY A 84 5.26 19.47 13.12
CA GLY A 84 4.08 18.64 13.44
C GLY A 84 3.25 18.22 12.21
N LYS A 85 3.64 18.69 11.01
CA LYS A 85 3.05 18.33 9.71
C LYS A 85 3.91 17.35 8.91
N ALA A 86 5.09 16.93 9.40
CA ALA A 86 6.00 15.98 8.76
C ALA A 86 5.65 14.52 9.13
N ILE A 87 4.43 14.13 8.82
CA ILE A 87 3.76 12.91 9.30
C ILE A 87 4.35 11.58 8.79
N PHE A 88 5.24 11.64 7.81
CA PHE A 88 5.87 10.45 7.22
C PHE A 88 7.25 10.16 7.77
N LEU A 89 7.84 11.05 8.59
CA LEU A 89 9.12 10.81 9.23
C LEU A 89 9.11 9.49 10.01
N THR A 90 10.18 8.72 9.88
CA THR A 90 10.37 7.47 10.58
C THR A 90 11.35 7.61 11.76
N ARG A 91 11.31 6.66 12.69
CA ARG A 91 12.26 6.55 13.78
C ARG A 91 13.70 6.42 13.25
N GLU A 92 13.89 5.60 12.22
CA GLU A 92 15.17 5.36 11.57
C GLU A 92 15.78 6.67 11.06
N THR A 93 14.99 7.46 10.32
CA THR A 93 15.43 8.76 9.80
C THR A 93 15.80 9.74 10.93
N LEU A 94 15.06 9.76 12.04
CA LEU A 94 15.41 10.60 13.19
C LEU A 94 16.74 10.18 13.84
N VAL A 95 16.96 8.87 13.99
CA VAL A 95 18.21 8.30 14.53
C VAL A 95 19.38 8.62 13.61
N ASP A 96 19.22 8.45 12.31
CA ASP A 96 20.26 8.69 11.32
C ASP A 96 20.60 10.20 11.23
N ALA A 97 19.59 11.08 11.27
CA ALA A 97 19.80 12.53 11.28
C ALA A 97 20.58 12.99 12.54
N VAL A 98 20.26 12.47 13.73
CA VAL A 98 21.00 12.76 14.95
C VAL A 98 22.41 12.20 14.88
N SER A 99 22.60 11.01 14.32
CA SER A 99 23.91 10.41 14.11
C SER A 99 24.77 11.23 13.14
N ALA A 100 24.18 11.72 12.06
CA ALA A 100 24.84 12.59 11.10
C ALA A 100 25.21 13.95 11.71
N TYR A 101 24.36 14.52 12.57
CA TYR A 101 24.65 15.75 13.32
C TYR A 101 25.86 15.58 14.23
N VAL A 102 25.89 14.49 15.01
CA VAL A 102 27.02 14.19 15.92
C VAL A 102 28.30 13.89 15.14
N GLY A 103 28.21 13.06 14.07
CA GLY A 103 29.34 12.71 13.21
C GLY A 103 29.87 13.89 12.38
N GLY A 104 29.02 14.87 12.06
CA GLY A 104 29.35 16.11 11.34
C GLY A 104 29.89 17.23 12.22
N HIS A 105 30.43 16.93 13.42
CA HIS A 105 30.96 17.90 14.37
C HIS A 105 29.94 18.98 14.79
N PHE A 106 28.69 18.58 14.98
CA PHE A 106 27.60 19.44 15.46
C PHE A 106 27.25 20.61 14.54
N LEU A 107 27.54 20.52 13.24
CA LEU A 107 27.03 21.49 12.25
C LEU A 107 25.52 21.34 12.12
N PRO A 108 24.77 22.47 12.14
CA PRO A 108 23.31 22.43 11.96
C PRO A 108 22.91 21.71 10.69
N ILE A 109 21.88 20.86 10.79
CA ILE A 109 21.39 20.01 9.70
C ILE A 109 19.94 20.32 9.42
N VAL A 110 19.59 20.41 8.13
CA VAL A 110 18.20 20.46 7.63
C VAL A 110 17.96 19.33 6.65
N GLY A 111 16.73 18.84 6.62
CA GLY A 111 16.32 17.85 5.62
C GLY A 111 16.30 18.43 4.22
N LYS A 112 16.81 17.69 3.24
CA LYS A 112 16.70 18.03 1.81
C LYS A 112 16.28 16.82 1.00
N VAL A 113 15.68 17.07 -0.15
CA VAL A 113 15.50 16.10 -1.23
C VAL A 113 16.25 16.58 -2.45
N THR A 114 16.98 15.69 -3.08
CA THR A 114 17.59 15.96 -4.37
C THR A 114 16.64 15.48 -5.46
N THR A 115 16.06 16.42 -6.19
CA THR A 115 15.23 16.12 -7.36
C THR A 115 16.10 16.20 -8.62
N GLY A 116 16.21 15.08 -9.36
CA GLY A 116 16.73 15.11 -10.72
C GLY A 116 15.64 15.67 -11.64
N VAL A 117 15.93 16.75 -12.34
CA VAL A 117 15.04 17.26 -13.40
C VAL A 117 15.62 16.77 -14.73
N ASP A 118 15.02 15.71 -15.28
CA ASP A 118 15.31 15.25 -16.63
C ASP A 118 14.52 16.12 -17.62
N PHE A 119 15.20 17.06 -18.23
CA PHE A 119 14.61 17.79 -19.35
C PHE A 119 14.67 16.96 -20.64
N LEU A 120 13.69 17.17 -21.52
CA LEU A 120 13.66 16.55 -22.86
C LEU A 120 14.91 16.86 -23.68
N GLU A 121 15.53 18.01 -23.43
CA GLU A 121 16.79 18.44 -24.05
C GLU A 121 17.90 18.45 -23.00
N PRO A 122 18.93 17.58 -23.13
CA PRO A 122 20.03 17.47 -22.16
C PRO A 122 20.80 18.78 -21.91
N SER A 123 20.82 19.70 -22.89
CA SER A 123 21.47 21.02 -22.75
C SER A 123 20.84 21.91 -21.68
N PHE A 124 19.57 21.65 -21.29
CA PHE A 124 18.88 22.32 -20.20
C PHE A 124 19.09 21.65 -18.84
N ASN A 125 19.65 20.45 -18.82
CA ASN A 125 19.90 19.68 -17.59
C ASN A 125 21.18 20.19 -16.91
N LYS A 126 21.15 21.38 -16.32
CA LYS A 126 22.37 22.03 -15.78
C LYS A 126 22.67 21.71 -14.32
N SER A 127 21.76 21.19 -13.52
CA SER A 127 22.05 20.78 -12.13
C SER A 127 20.90 19.98 -11.51
N SER A 128 21.23 19.05 -10.61
CA SER A 128 20.28 18.54 -9.64
C SER A 128 19.78 19.69 -8.76
N GLN A 129 18.48 19.92 -8.71
CA GLN A 129 17.92 20.89 -7.77
C GLN A 129 17.86 20.27 -6.39
N VAL A 130 18.41 20.98 -5.41
CA VAL A 130 18.30 20.65 -4.00
C VAL A 130 17.09 21.41 -3.46
N GLU A 131 16.09 20.69 -3.03
CA GLU A 131 14.93 21.24 -2.34
C GLU A 131 15.10 21.03 -0.82
N VAL A 132 15.09 22.13 -0.07
CA VAL A 132 15.08 22.08 1.40
C VAL A 132 13.67 21.74 1.86
N VAL A 133 13.54 20.62 2.54
CA VAL A 133 12.25 20.15 3.09
C VAL A 133 12.16 20.60 4.55
N PRO A 134 11.17 21.41 4.93
CA PRO A 134 11.01 21.88 6.31
C PRO A 134 10.40 20.80 7.23
N ALA A 135 10.89 19.56 7.12
CA ALA A 135 10.42 18.45 7.95
C ALA A 135 11.04 18.51 9.34
N PHE A 136 12.35 18.77 9.41
CA PHE A 136 13.09 18.98 10.66
C PHE A 136 14.33 19.82 10.47
N MET A 137 14.84 20.33 11.59
CA MET A 137 16.14 20.97 11.71
C MET A 137 16.81 20.53 13.03
N ILE A 138 18.12 20.32 13.01
CA ILE A 138 18.93 20.07 14.20
C ILE A 138 19.99 21.16 14.28
N GLY A 139 20.18 21.77 15.43
CA GLY A 139 21.24 22.73 15.64
C GLY A 139 20.98 23.73 16.78
N ASP A 140 21.89 24.70 16.88
CA ASP A 140 21.89 25.75 17.89
C ASP A 140 21.49 27.14 17.31
N GLY A 141 21.08 27.17 16.03
CA GLY A 141 20.71 28.43 15.32
C GLY A 141 21.88 29.17 14.68
N THR A 142 23.06 28.54 14.51
CA THR A 142 24.19 29.13 13.80
C THR A 142 23.95 29.22 12.28
N GLU A 143 24.64 30.15 11.58
CA GLU A 143 24.40 30.44 10.16
C GLU A 143 24.87 29.35 9.17
N ARG A 144 25.77 28.45 9.57
CA ARG A 144 26.29 27.41 8.70
C ARG A 144 25.38 26.18 8.78
N ILE A 145 24.68 25.86 7.70
CA ILE A 145 23.76 24.76 7.58
C ILE A 145 24.38 23.65 6.72
N SER A 146 24.35 22.42 7.19
CA SER A 146 24.59 21.22 6.42
C SER A 146 23.25 20.57 6.00
N TYR A 147 23.29 19.63 5.09
CA TYR A 147 22.09 18.99 4.56
C TYR A 147 22.07 17.50 4.87
N PHE A 148 20.91 17.01 5.24
CA PHE A 148 20.64 15.59 5.40
C PHE A 148 19.71 15.11 4.28
N ASP A 149 20.11 14.07 3.55
CA ASP A 149 19.29 13.50 2.47
C ASP A 149 18.10 12.75 3.07
N LEU A 150 16.91 13.32 2.91
CA LEU A 150 15.65 12.67 3.30
C LEU A 150 15.24 11.62 2.26
N PRO A 151 14.76 10.45 2.70
CA PRO A 151 14.03 9.56 1.81
C PRO A 151 12.86 10.29 1.16
N GLN A 152 12.68 10.16 -0.16
CA GLN A 152 11.60 10.83 -0.88
C GLN A 152 10.21 10.48 -0.30
N SER A 153 10.05 9.27 0.23
CA SER A 153 8.82 8.82 0.91
C SER A 153 8.50 9.57 2.21
N GLU A 154 9.47 10.28 2.79
CA GLU A 154 9.36 11.02 4.06
C GLU A 154 9.38 12.54 3.89
N ALA A 155 9.55 13.00 2.65
CA ALA A 155 9.72 14.41 2.33
C ALA A 155 8.42 15.23 2.32
N LEU A 156 7.26 14.58 2.37
CA LEU A 156 5.98 15.29 2.34
C LEU A 156 5.65 15.93 3.68
N VAL A 157 5.55 17.27 3.69
CA VAL A 157 5.09 18.09 4.82
C VAL A 157 3.75 18.72 4.46
N VAL A 158 2.70 18.50 5.24
CA VAL A 158 1.31 18.87 4.91
C VAL A 158 1.06 20.36 5.17
N ASN A 159 1.27 21.21 4.18
CA ASN A 159 1.07 22.66 4.26
C ASN A 159 -0.10 23.18 3.40
N SER A 160 -0.66 22.34 2.55
CA SER A 160 -1.75 22.69 1.64
C SER A 160 -2.81 21.58 1.56
N VAL A 161 -3.98 21.91 0.99
CA VAL A 161 -5.05 20.93 0.75
C VAL A 161 -4.58 19.81 -0.18
N ASN A 162 -3.86 20.14 -1.24
CA ASN A 162 -3.34 19.14 -2.18
C ASN A 162 -2.35 18.17 -1.50
N GLU A 163 -1.47 18.70 -0.64
CA GLU A 163 -0.54 17.85 0.15
C GLU A 163 -1.28 16.99 1.15
N PHE A 164 -2.37 17.51 1.76
CA PHE A 164 -3.21 16.71 2.64
C PHE A 164 -3.93 15.57 1.90
N GLU A 165 -4.49 15.84 0.72
CA GLU A 165 -5.11 14.80 -0.13
C GLU A 165 -4.09 13.75 -0.57
N LEU A 166 -2.89 14.18 -0.98
CA LEU A 166 -1.80 13.26 -1.30
C LEU A 166 -1.39 12.43 -0.07
N ALA A 167 -1.28 13.07 1.09
CA ALA A 167 -0.95 12.40 2.34
C ALA A 167 -2.00 11.35 2.74
N LEU A 168 -3.31 11.62 2.54
CA LEU A 168 -4.36 10.63 2.75
C LEU A 168 -4.15 9.36 1.93
N ILE A 169 -3.76 9.51 0.66
CA ILE A 169 -3.51 8.38 -0.25
C ILE A 169 -2.26 7.60 0.19
N LEU A 170 -1.18 8.30 0.51
CA LEU A 170 0.08 7.68 0.93
C LEU A 170 -0.06 6.99 2.30
N MET A 171 -0.76 7.61 3.24
CA MET A 171 -1.02 7.04 4.56
C MET A 171 -1.91 5.79 4.45
N LYS A 172 -2.91 5.79 3.55
CA LYS A 172 -3.69 4.58 3.24
C LYS A 172 -2.81 3.43 2.80
N LYS A 173 -1.77 3.68 2.00
CA LYS A 173 -0.79 2.65 1.62
C LYS A 173 0.06 2.20 2.81
N LYS A 174 0.49 3.12 3.68
CA LYS A 174 1.32 2.82 4.86
C LYS A 174 0.55 2.02 5.92
N LEU A 175 -0.70 2.40 6.20
CA LEU A 175 -1.60 1.70 7.13
C LEU A 175 -2.26 0.47 6.50
N GLY A 176 -2.21 0.38 5.19
CA GLY A 176 -3.08 -0.47 4.38
C GLY A 176 -2.94 -1.96 4.63
N ARG A 177 -1.82 -2.46 5.17
CA ARG A 177 -1.67 -3.91 5.43
C ARG A 177 -2.57 -4.38 6.56
N SER A 178 -2.59 -3.70 7.71
CA SER A 178 -3.44 -4.11 8.84
C SER A 178 -4.93 -3.94 8.51
N LEU A 179 -5.30 -2.81 7.93
CA LEU A 179 -6.68 -2.54 7.49
C LEU A 179 -7.14 -3.48 6.37
N LEU A 180 -6.22 -3.82 5.44
CA LEU A 180 -6.51 -4.77 4.37
C LEU A 180 -6.70 -6.18 4.92
N THR A 181 -5.85 -6.62 5.83
CA THR A 181 -5.98 -7.93 6.49
C THR A 181 -7.29 -8.04 7.25
N GLU A 182 -7.67 -7.02 8.01
CA GLU A 182 -8.96 -6.97 8.70
C GLU A 182 -10.13 -7.04 7.71
N SER A 183 -10.07 -6.27 6.63
CA SER A 183 -11.09 -6.29 5.57
C SER A 183 -11.20 -7.67 4.90
N ILE A 184 -10.07 -8.35 4.65
CA ILE A 184 -10.03 -9.72 4.11
C ILE A 184 -10.70 -10.70 5.07
N LEU A 185 -10.34 -10.66 6.36
CA LEU A 185 -10.90 -11.56 7.38
C LEU A 185 -12.40 -11.34 7.56
N ASN A 186 -12.86 -10.09 7.58
CA ASN A 186 -14.28 -9.75 7.63
C ASN A 186 -15.01 -10.30 6.39
N ARG A 187 -14.42 -10.13 5.19
CA ARG A 187 -15.02 -10.66 3.96
C ARG A 187 -15.10 -12.18 3.94
N ILE A 188 -14.09 -12.88 4.45
CA ILE A 188 -14.12 -14.34 4.62
C ILE A 188 -15.27 -14.74 5.56
N GLN A 189 -15.45 -14.03 6.67
CA GLN A 189 -16.54 -14.30 7.61
C GLN A 189 -17.92 -14.07 6.98
N GLU A 190 -18.11 -12.99 6.21
CA GLU A 190 -19.34 -12.71 5.45
C GLU A 190 -19.69 -13.86 4.47
N LYS A 191 -18.68 -14.45 3.86
CA LYS A 191 -18.84 -15.53 2.85
C LYS A 191 -18.72 -16.94 3.42
N LYS A 192 -18.68 -17.12 4.73
CA LYS A 192 -18.46 -18.43 5.37
C LYS A 192 -19.41 -19.50 4.84
N ASP A 193 -20.69 -19.18 4.72
CA ASP A 193 -21.69 -20.13 4.22
C ASP A 193 -21.49 -20.47 2.73
N ILE A 194 -20.99 -19.52 1.94
CA ILE A 194 -20.67 -19.73 0.53
C ILE A 194 -19.48 -20.70 0.37
N PHE A 195 -18.47 -20.58 1.23
CA PHE A 195 -17.32 -21.48 1.21
C PHE A 195 -17.67 -22.92 1.55
N THR A 196 -18.59 -23.11 2.48
CA THR A 196 -19.01 -24.44 2.98
C THR A 196 -20.19 -25.03 2.23
N GLN A 197 -20.85 -24.26 1.35
CA GLN A 197 -21.99 -24.70 0.57
C GLN A 197 -21.68 -26.01 -0.20
N CYS A 198 -22.58 -26.96 -0.16
CA CYS A 198 -22.50 -28.17 -0.96
C CYS A 198 -22.82 -27.87 -2.43
N ASP A 199 -21.87 -28.20 -3.29
CA ASP A 199 -22.02 -28.08 -4.74
C ASP A 199 -22.64 -29.37 -5.30
N ASP A 200 -23.31 -29.22 -6.45
CA ASP A 200 -23.65 -30.28 -7.36
C ASP A 200 -22.69 -30.32 -8.57
N GLU A 201 -22.85 -31.30 -9.43
CA GLU A 201 -22.04 -31.49 -10.64
C GLU A 201 -22.17 -30.31 -11.64
N ASN A 202 -23.24 -29.52 -11.51
CA ASN A 202 -23.54 -28.36 -12.34
C ASN A 202 -23.07 -27.04 -11.71
N THR A 203 -22.21 -27.08 -10.71
CA THR A 203 -21.67 -25.86 -10.07
C THR A 203 -20.27 -25.54 -10.59
N ILE A 204 -20.05 -24.27 -10.93
CA ILE A 204 -18.72 -23.67 -11.15
C ILE A 204 -18.33 -22.92 -9.89
N CYS A 205 -17.18 -23.26 -9.31
CA CYS A 205 -16.62 -22.56 -8.15
C CYS A 205 -15.57 -21.53 -8.61
N LEU A 206 -15.78 -20.26 -8.29
CA LEU A 206 -14.78 -19.20 -8.51
C LEU A 206 -13.87 -19.10 -7.29
N VAL A 207 -12.56 -19.10 -7.50
CA VAL A 207 -11.53 -19.05 -6.45
C VAL A 207 -10.49 -17.99 -6.79
N GLY A 208 -10.32 -16.98 -5.93
CA GLY A 208 -9.34 -15.93 -6.19
C GLY A 208 -9.61 -14.61 -5.49
N HIS A 209 -9.24 -13.52 -6.14
CA HIS A 209 -9.24 -12.18 -5.58
C HIS A 209 -10.43 -11.31 -6.01
N SER A 210 -10.30 -9.96 -5.88
CA SER A 210 -11.39 -9.00 -6.09
C SER A 210 -12.04 -9.06 -7.47
N GLN A 211 -11.31 -9.38 -8.52
CA GLN A 211 -11.90 -9.49 -9.87
C GLN A 211 -12.89 -10.64 -9.97
N LEU A 212 -12.73 -11.70 -9.18
CA LEU A 212 -13.75 -12.73 -9.05
C LEU A 212 -14.78 -12.40 -7.97
N ASP A 213 -14.37 -11.87 -6.81
CA ASP A 213 -15.31 -11.48 -5.74
C ASP A 213 -16.36 -10.48 -6.21
N ASN A 214 -15.97 -9.52 -7.05
CA ASN A 214 -16.87 -8.50 -7.60
C ASN A 214 -17.68 -8.99 -8.82
N TRP A 215 -17.43 -10.20 -9.31
CA TRP A 215 -18.16 -10.74 -10.45
C TRP A 215 -19.53 -11.26 -10.00
N ASN A 216 -20.56 -10.42 -10.14
CA ASN A 216 -21.95 -10.71 -9.82
C ASN A 216 -22.60 -11.62 -10.87
N CYS A 217 -21.99 -12.79 -11.11
CA CYS A 217 -22.46 -13.75 -12.09
C CYS A 217 -23.09 -14.96 -11.36
N THR A 218 -24.34 -15.26 -11.67
CA THR A 218 -25.04 -16.41 -11.09
C THR A 218 -24.94 -17.66 -11.93
N GLU A 219 -24.56 -17.50 -13.22
CA GLU A 219 -24.48 -18.59 -14.19
C GLU A 219 -23.39 -18.35 -15.24
N ILE A 220 -22.62 -19.39 -15.56
CA ILE A 220 -21.61 -19.45 -16.63
C ILE A 220 -21.83 -20.75 -17.40
N ALA A 221 -21.96 -20.69 -18.73
CA ALA A 221 -22.17 -21.84 -19.60
C ALA A 221 -23.32 -22.78 -19.13
N GLY A 222 -24.45 -22.19 -18.68
CA GLY A 222 -25.59 -22.93 -18.17
C GLY A 222 -25.41 -23.58 -16.78
N LYS A 223 -24.29 -23.33 -16.09
CA LYS A 223 -23.98 -23.87 -14.76
C LYS A 223 -24.06 -22.78 -13.70
N LYS A 224 -24.56 -23.14 -12.52
CA LYS A 224 -24.62 -22.26 -11.36
C LYS A 224 -23.21 -21.84 -10.92
N VAL A 225 -23.07 -20.61 -10.42
CA VAL A 225 -21.80 -20.07 -9.92
C VAL A 225 -21.83 -19.99 -8.40
N ARG A 226 -20.83 -20.57 -7.76
CA ARG A 226 -20.47 -20.34 -6.37
C ARG A 226 -19.21 -19.47 -6.30
N ASN A 227 -19.35 -18.26 -5.83
CA ASN A 227 -18.26 -17.29 -5.84
C ASN A 227 -17.50 -17.29 -4.51
N CYS A 228 -16.37 -17.97 -4.46
CA CYS A 228 -15.41 -18.01 -3.35
C CYS A 228 -14.23 -17.03 -3.50
N GLY A 229 -14.34 -16.05 -4.39
CA GLY A 229 -13.39 -14.93 -4.47
C GLY A 229 -13.45 -14.03 -3.25
N ILE A 230 -12.31 -13.43 -2.87
CA ILE A 230 -12.18 -12.49 -1.74
C ILE A 230 -11.40 -11.26 -2.22
N ARG A 231 -11.98 -10.08 -2.06
CA ARG A 231 -11.32 -8.84 -2.48
C ARG A 231 -10.09 -8.55 -1.61
N GLY A 232 -9.03 -8.07 -2.28
CA GLY A 232 -7.77 -7.67 -1.66
C GLY A 232 -6.81 -8.81 -1.36
N ILE A 233 -7.27 -10.07 -1.38
CA ILE A 233 -6.46 -11.23 -0.99
C ILE A 233 -5.39 -11.59 -2.03
N SER A 234 -4.17 -11.92 -1.58
CA SER A 234 -3.13 -12.56 -2.38
C SER A 234 -3.30 -14.09 -2.40
N SER A 235 -2.56 -14.80 -3.27
CA SER A 235 -2.57 -16.27 -3.27
C SER A 235 -2.05 -16.84 -1.94
N VAL A 236 -1.04 -16.20 -1.36
CA VAL A 236 -0.44 -16.55 -0.06
C VAL A 236 -1.47 -16.46 1.07
N GLU A 237 -2.20 -15.34 1.11
CA GLU A 237 -3.24 -15.13 2.13
C GLU A 237 -4.46 -16.03 1.89
N TYR A 238 -4.82 -16.31 0.63
CA TYR A 238 -5.90 -17.25 0.30
C TYR A 238 -5.56 -18.65 0.83
N LYS A 239 -4.32 -19.09 0.63
CA LYS A 239 -3.84 -20.33 1.26
C LYS A 239 -3.96 -20.27 2.78
N GLN A 240 -3.36 -19.25 3.41
CA GLN A 240 -3.29 -19.15 4.88
C GLN A 240 -4.65 -19.05 5.56
N TYR A 241 -5.58 -18.28 4.99
CA TYR A 241 -6.85 -17.96 5.67
C TYR A 241 -8.02 -18.83 5.22
N ILE A 242 -7.91 -19.51 4.08
CA ILE A 242 -9.00 -20.33 3.53
C ILE A 242 -8.60 -21.80 3.38
N LEU A 243 -7.49 -22.08 2.68
CA LEU A 243 -7.12 -23.47 2.40
C LEU A 243 -6.57 -24.19 3.64
N ASP A 244 -5.63 -23.58 4.36
CA ASP A 244 -5.04 -24.15 5.59
C ASP A 244 -6.07 -24.29 6.73
N ARG A 245 -7.17 -23.52 6.65
CA ARG A 245 -8.31 -23.63 7.58
C ARG A 245 -9.43 -24.53 7.06
N GLU A 246 -9.22 -25.18 5.93
CA GLU A 246 -10.16 -26.11 5.30
C GLU A 246 -11.56 -25.54 5.07
N LEU A 247 -11.67 -24.23 4.82
CA LEU A 247 -12.96 -23.57 4.61
C LEU A 247 -13.56 -23.91 3.24
N LEU A 248 -12.72 -24.07 2.19
CA LEU A 248 -13.19 -24.27 0.82
C LEU A 248 -13.70 -25.70 0.62
N ASN A 249 -15.01 -25.85 0.40
CA ASN A 249 -15.59 -27.11 -0.04
C ASN A 249 -15.17 -27.39 -1.50
N CYS A 250 -14.65 -28.58 -1.78
CA CYS A 250 -14.13 -29.00 -3.09
C CYS A 250 -15.00 -30.04 -3.80
N LYS A 251 -16.33 -29.96 -3.71
CA LYS A 251 -17.25 -30.88 -4.41
C LYS A 251 -17.67 -30.47 -5.81
N ALA A 252 -17.41 -29.22 -6.21
CA ALA A 252 -17.67 -28.74 -7.57
C ALA A 252 -16.81 -29.50 -8.59
N ASN A 253 -17.36 -29.79 -9.77
CA ASN A 253 -16.60 -30.43 -10.85
C ASN A 253 -15.83 -29.44 -11.72
N THR A 254 -16.09 -28.16 -11.57
CA THR A 254 -15.42 -27.10 -12.35
C THR A 254 -14.97 -25.95 -11.44
N TYR A 255 -13.71 -25.56 -11.55
CA TYR A 255 -13.12 -24.44 -10.83
C TYR A 255 -12.56 -23.43 -11.81
N ILE A 256 -12.81 -22.15 -11.56
CA ILE A 256 -12.16 -21.02 -12.23
C ILE A 256 -11.31 -20.31 -11.18
N VAL A 257 -10.01 -20.38 -11.33
CA VAL A 257 -9.04 -19.81 -10.38
C VAL A 257 -8.40 -18.59 -10.99
N MET A 258 -8.26 -17.50 -10.21
CA MET A 258 -7.56 -16.28 -10.61
C MET A 258 -6.78 -15.71 -9.43
N HIS A 259 -5.45 -15.79 -9.49
CA HIS A 259 -4.51 -15.28 -8.50
C HIS A 259 -3.37 -14.52 -9.17
N GLY A 260 -2.55 -13.83 -8.39
CA GLY A 260 -1.32 -13.15 -8.83
C GLY A 260 -1.43 -11.63 -8.88
N THR A 261 -2.59 -11.06 -9.16
CA THR A 261 -2.79 -9.61 -9.27
C THR A 261 -2.43 -8.86 -7.98
N ASN A 262 -2.77 -9.39 -6.82
CA ASN A 262 -2.43 -8.80 -5.53
C ASN A 262 -1.06 -9.23 -5.04
N ASP A 263 -0.54 -10.35 -5.51
CA ASP A 263 0.78 -10.87 -5.15
C ASP A 263 1.91 -9.95 -5.66
N ILE A 264 1.72 -9.35 -6.84
CA ILE A 264 2.70 -8.46 -7.49
C ILE A 264 3.08 -7.24 -6.61
N VAL A 265 2.17 -6.75 -5.76
CA VAL A 265 2.43 -5.58 -4.91
C VAL A 265 3.17 -5.90 -3.63
N TYR A 266 3.39 -7.18 -3.35
CA TYR A 266 4.23 -7.64 -2.24
C TYR A 266 5.66 -7.91 -2.73
N PRO A 267 6.65 -7.90 -1.84
CA PRO A 267 8.04 -8.23 -2.18
C PRO A 267 8.25 -9.74 -2.35
N TYR A 268 7.33 -10.40 -3.06
CA TYR A 268 7.42 -11.83 -3.34
C TYR A 268 8.24 -12.06 -4.62
N THR A 269 9.03 -13.14 -4.63
CA THR A 269 9.67 -13.63 -5.86
C THR A 269 8.62 -14.32 -6.75
N ASP A 270 8.90 -14.41 -8.05
CA ASP A 270 8.01 -15.12 -8.97
C ASP A 270 7.84 -16.57 -8.61
N GLU A 271 8.91 -17.23 -8.19
CA GLU A 271 8.91 -18.63 -7.75
C GLU A 271 7.95 -18.80 -6.58
N PHE A 272 8.01 -17.92 -5.58
CA PHE A 272 7.13 -17.97 -4.42
C PHE A 272 5.65 -17.75 -4.79
N ILE A 273 5.37 -16.85 -5.74
CA ILE A 273 4.00 -16.63 -6.24
C ILE A 273 3.51 -17.88 -6.98
N VAL A 274 4.32 -18.44 -7.88
CA VAL A 274 3.99 -19.67 -8.61
C VAL A 274 3.68 -20.82 -7.64
N ASP A 275 4.57 -21.07 -6.67
CA ASP A 275 4.39 -22.12 -5.66
C ASP A 275 3.12 -21.91 -4.84
N SER A 276 2.82 -20.67 -4.47
CA SER A 276 1.62 -20.32 -3.70
C SER A 276 0.33 -20.58 -4.50
N ILE A 277 0.33 -20.27 -5.80
CA ILE A 277 -0.81 -20.54 -6.70
C ILE A 277 -0.96 -22.06 -6.91
N ALA A 278 0.15 -22.78 -7.11
CA ALA A 278 0.14 -24.25 -7.25
C ALA A 278 -0.57 -24.95 -6.09
N GLN A 279 -0.37 -24.46 -4.86
CA GLN A 279 -1.02 -25.02 -3.68
C GLN A 279 -2.56 -24.92 -3.73
N THR A 280 -3.12 -23.94 -4.45
CA THR A 280 -4.57 -23.87 -4.67
C THR A 280 -5.04 -25.01 -5.58
N PHE A 281 -4.30 -25.31 -6.65
CA PHE A 281 -4.63 -26.42 -7.54
C PHE A 281 -4.48 -27.77 -6.84
N ASP A 282 -3.38 -27.95 -6.09
CA ASP A 282 -3.12 -29.16 -5.32
C ASP A 282 -4.20 -29.41 -4.27
N TYR A 283 -4.64 -28.36 -3.55
CA TYR A 283 -5.72 -28.46 -2.57
C TYR A 283 -7.03 -28.96 -3.20
N ILE A 284 -7.40 -28.42 -4.35
CA ILE A 284 -8.60 -28.80 -5.09
C ILE A 284 -8.46 -30.25 -5.61
N SER A 285 -7.35 -30.57 -6.28
CA SER A 285 -7.13 -31.87 -6.92
C SER A 285 -7.03 -33.02 -5.92
N GLN A 286 -6.44 -32.79 -4.75
CA GLN A 286 -6.38 -33.79 -3.66
C GLN A 286 -7.76 -34.11 -3.10
N ARG A 287 -8.66 -33.12 -3.03
CA ARG A 287 -10.04 -33.32 -2.49
C ARG A 287 -11.06 -33.72 -3.53
N ASN A 288 -10.81 -33.36 -4.79
CA ASN A 288 -11.63 -33.75 -5.93
C ASN A 288 -10.75 -34.04 -7.17
N PRO A 289 -10.22 -35.25 -7.31
CA PRO A 289 -9.37 -35.63 -8.45
C PRO A 289 -10.06 -35.56 -9.83
N LYS A 290 -11.39 -35.44 -9.87
CA LYS A 290 -12.16 -35.30 -11.11
C LYS A 290 -12.43 -33.86 -11.50
N ALA A 291 -12.07 -32.89 -10.64
CA ALA A 291 -12.32 -31.50 -10.89
C ALA A 291 -11.52 -30.98 -12.10
N LYS A 292 -12.20 -30.26 -12.97
CA LYS A 292 -11.55 -29.49 -14.05
C LYS A 292 -11.20 -28.11 -13.51
N ILE A 293 -9.92 -27.74 -13.58
CA ILE A 293 -9.42 -26.45 -13.11
C ILE A 293 -9.05 -25.60 -14.33
N TYR A 294 -9.64 -24.43 -14.40
CA TYR A 294 -9.35 -23.37 -15.37
C TYR A 294 -8.66 -22.23 -14.64
N PHE A 295 -7.48 -21.84 -15.12
CA PHE A 295 -6.72 -20.75 -14.54
C PHE A 295 -6.77 -19.53 -15.43
N LEU A 296 -7.43 -18.46 -14.95
CA LEU A 296 -7.41 -17.15 -15.58
C LEU A 296 -6.06 -16.47 -15.32
N LEU A 297 -5.35 -16.16 -16.39
CA LEU A 297 -4.13 -15.37 -16.29
C LEU A 297 -4.43 -13.97 -15.70
N ILE A 298 -3.42 -13.36 -15.13
CA ILE A 298 -3.52 -11.99 -14.60
C ILE A 298 -3.86 -11.06 -15.75
N SER A 299 -4.96 -10.32 -15.65
CA SER A 299 -5.32 -9.30 -16.63
C SER A 299 -4.39 -8.11 -16.56
N ASN A 300 -4.10 -7.50 -17.70
CA ASN A 300 -3.39 -6.23 -17.73
C ASN A 300 -4.20 -5.15 -17.01
N THR A 301 -3.55 -4.06 -16.65
CA THR A 301 -4.12 -2.91 -15.97
C THR A 301 -4.08 -1.68 -16.87
N ASN A 302 -4.78 -0.62 -16.50
CA ASN A 302 -4.74 0.67 -17.18
C ASN A 302 -4.31 1.76 -16.20
N GLY A 303 -3.17 2.42 -16.47
CA GLY A 303 -2.66 3.52 -15.66
C GLY A 303 -2.19 3.13 -14.24
N ARG A 304 -1.85 1.86 -13.99
CA ARG A 304 -1.42 1.37 -12.67
C ARG A 304 0.09 1.15 -12.61
N LEU A 305 0.79 1.98 -11.83
CA LEU A 305 2.25 1.83 -11.64
C LEU A 305 2.61 0.72 -10.66
N ASP A 306 1.75 0.45 -9.67
CA ASP A 306 1.93 -0.60 -8.67
C ASP A 306 1.77 -2.02 -9.24
N ARG A 307 1.20 -2.13 -10.44
CA ARG A 307 0.98 -3.38 -11.20
C ARG A 307 1.26 -3.13 -12.68
N SER A 308 2.54 -2.88 -13.03
CA SER A 308 2.90 -2.58 -14.43
C SER A 308 2.63 -3.78 -15.34
N ASN A 309 2.11 -3.51 -16.54
CA ASN A 309 1.81 -4.56 -17.52
C ASN A 309 3.04 -5.36 -17.93
N LYS A 310 4.22 -4.74 -17.97
CA LYS A 310 5.49 -5.45 -18.19
C LYS A 310 5.73 -6.53 -17.12
N ARG A 311 5.44 -6.22 -15.85
CA ARG A 311 5.59 -7.15 -14.72
C ARG A 311 4.53 -8.26 -14.80
N ILE A 312 3.29 -7.91 -15.15
CA ILE A 312 2.19 -8.87 -15.37
C ILE A 312 2.54 -9.86 -16.48
N ASP A 313 3.01 -9.37 -17.63
CA ASP A 313 3.40 -10.21 -18.76
C ASP A 313 4.54 -11.18 -18.41
N GLN A 314 5.52 -10.73 -17.63
CA GLN A 314 6.63 -11.58 -17.17
C GLN A 314 6.12 -12.70 -16.26
N LEU A 315 5.27 -12.38 -15.30
CA LEU A 315 4.69 -13.36 -14.39
C LEU A 315 3.75 -14.32 -15.14
N ASN A 316 2.90 -13.84 -16.03
CA ASN A 316 2.01 -14.68 -16.84
C ASN A 316 2.79 -15.71 -17.69
N LYS A 317 3.92 -15.33 -18.28
CA LYS A 317 4.79 -16.30 -18.99
C LYS A 317 5.28 -17.42 -18.08
N ARG A 318 5.66 -17.11 -16.83
CA ARG A 318 6.07 -18.12 -15.85
C ARG A 318 4.91 -19.00 -15.41
N LEU A 319 3.74 -18.41 -15.18
CA LEU A 319 2.51 -19.15 -14.82
C LEU A 319 2.08 -20.11 -15.93
N ILE A 320 2.14 -19.68 -17.20
CA ILE A 320 1.87 -20.55 -18.34
C ILE A 320 2.87 -21.72 -18.36
N SER A 321 4.18 -21.42 -18.24
CA SER A 321 5.23 -22.44 -18.24
C SER A 321 5.06 -23.45 -17.10
N ALA A 322 4.64 -23.00 -15.93
CA ALA A 322 4.48 -23.85 -14.75
C ALA A 322 3.20 -24.71 -14.82
N PHE A 323 2.10 -24.19 -15.35
CA PHE A 323 0.77 -24.77 -15.13
C PHE A 323 0.08 -25.34 -16.36
N SER A 324 0.59 -25.10 -17.59
CA SER A 324 -0.09 -25.52 -18.83
C SER A 324 -0.28 -27.05 -18.99
N GLN A 325 0.47 -27.85 -18.23
CA GLN A 325 0.31 -29.31 -18.19
C GLN A 325 -0.65 -29.78 -17.06
N GLN A 326 -0.95 -28.95 -16.11
CA GLN A 326 -1.74 -29.30 -14.91
C GLN A 326 -3.18 -28.78 -14.99
N VAL A 327 -3.37 -27.58 -15.54
CA VAL A 327 -4.67 -26.91 -15.62
C VAL A 327 -4.91 -26.30 -17.01
N THR A 328 -6.17 -26.02 -17.34
CA THR A 328 -6.49 -25.29 -18.56
C THR A 328 -6.25 -23.80 -18.34
N ILE A 329 -5.33 -23.22 -19.10
CA ILE A 329 -5.05 -21.77 -19.04
C ILE A 329 -6.08 -21.01 -19.86
N ILE A 330 -6.65 -19.94 -19.28
CA ILE A 330 -7.50 -18.97 -19.97
C ILE A 330 -6.73 -17.65 -20.06
N ASP A 331 -6.44 -17.23 -21.30
CA ASP A 331 -5.75 -15.96 -21.57
C ASP A 331 -6.72 -14.78 -21.45
N THR A 332 -6.34 -13.78 -20.68
CA THR A 332 -7.09 -12.52 -20.48
C THR A 332 -6.66 -11.41 -21.43
N LYS A 333 -5.67 -11.66 -22.30
CA LYS A 333 -5.17 -10.70 -23.28
C LYS A 333 -6.26 -10.10 -24.22
N PRO A 334 -7.33 -10.82 -24.61
CA PRO A 334 -8.41 -10.23 -25.38
C PRO A 334 -9.13 -9.05 -24.71
N LEU A 335 -8.95 -8.86 -23.39
CA LEU A 335 -9.46 -7.69 -22.67
C LEU A 335 -8.58 -6.44 -22.82
N SER A 336 -7.40 -6.57 -23.43
CA SER A 336 -6.46 -5.46 -23.63
C SER A 336 -6.67 -4.76 -24.97
N ASP A 337 -6.22 -3.52 -25.04
CA ASP A 337 -6.15 -2.74 -26.27
C ASP A 337 -4.89 -3.07 -27.10
N MET A 338 -4.69 -2.33 -28.19
CA MET A 338 -3.54 -2.52 -29.08
C MET A 338 -2.19 -2.12 -28.44
N PHE A 339 -2.20 -1.39 -27.32
CA PHE A 339 -1.00 -1.00 -26.57
C PHE A 339 -0.68 -1.97 -25.44
N GLY A 340 -1.57 -2.93 -25.20
CA GLY A 340 -1.44 -3.93 -24.13
C GLY A 340 -1.99 -3.45 -22.77
N ASP A 341 -2.71 -2.34 -22.74
CA ASP A 341 -3.41 -1.88 -21.54
C ASP A 341 -4.82 -2.46 -21.48
N LEU A 342 -5.34 -2.71 -20.27
CA LEU A 342 -6.75 -3.05 -20.09
C LEU A 342 -7.61 -1.94 -20.71
N ARG A 343 -8.53 -2.30 -21.59
CA ARG A 343 -9.38 -1.32 -22.27
C ARG A 343 -10.10 -0.43 -21.26
N SER A 344 -10.13 0.87 -21.52
CA SER A 344 -10.72 1.85 -20.59
C SER A 344 -12.20 1.59 -20.32
N GLU A 345 -12.95 1.11 -21.32
CA GLU A 345 -14.35 0.73 -21.18
C GLU A 345 -14.58 -0.55 -20.36
N TYR A 346 -13.53 -1.37 -20.18
CA TYR A 346 -13.60 -2.62 -19.42
C TYR A 346 -13.19 -2.47 -17.96
N THR A 347 -12.83 -1.27 -17.52
CA THR A 347 -12.38 -1.04 -16.14
C THR A 347 -13.03 0.17 -15.50
N LEU A 348 -13.14 0.15 -14.15
CA LEU A 348 -13.66 1.25 -13.34
C LEU A 348 -12.53 2.15 -12.81
N ASP A 349 -11.36 1.57 -12.51
CA ASP A 349 -10.26 2.22 -11.80
C ASP A 349 -8.88 1.80 -12.33
N GLY A 350 -8.85 1.24 -13.53
CA GLY A 350 -7.65 0.70 -14.17
C GLY A 350 -7.27 -0.72 -13.72
N LEU A 351 -8.05 -1.34 -12.81
CA LEU A 351 -7.80 -2.69 -12.28
C LEU A 351 -9.06 -3.55 -12.25
N HIS A 352 -10.14 -3.03 -11.65
CA HIS A 352 -11.38 -3.78 -11.51
C HIS A 352 -12.23 -3.64 -12.76
N PHE A 353 -12.88 -4.74 -13.15
CA PHE A 353 -13.70 -4.76 -14.34
C PHE A 353 -14.98 -3.93 -14.18
N SER A 354 -15.38 -3.25 -15.25
CA SER A 354 -16.72 -2.70 -15.44
C SER A 354 -17.71 -3.82 -15.81
N ASP A 355 -19.01 -3.50 -15.85
CA ASP A 355 -20.03 -4.45 -16.32
C ASP A 355 -19.72 -4.96 -17.74
N GLU A 356 -19.21 -4.07 -18.61
CA GLU A 356 -18.81 -4.45 -19.97
C GLU A 356 -17.58 -5.36 -19.95
N GLY A 357 -16.59 -5.08 -19.09
CA GLY A 357 -15.44 -5.94 -18.89
C GLY A 357 -15.84 -7.34 -18.42
N TYR A 358 -16.80 -7.46 -17.50
CA TYR A 358 -17.31 -8.75 -17.06
C TYR A 358 -18.09 -9.50 -18.13
N LYS A 359 -18.81 -8.83 -19.05
CA LYS A 359 -19.44 -9.49 -20.18
C LYS A 359 -18.43 -10.15 -21.11
N HIS A 360 -17.34 -9.44 -21.40
CA HIS A 360 -16.27 -9.97 -22.25
C HIS A 360 -15.50 -11.07 -21.55
N LEU A 361 -15.20 -10.93 -20.25
CA LEU A 361 -14.59 -11.99 -19.45
C LEU A 361 -15.46 -13.25 -19.45
N LYS A 362 -16.79 -13.11 -19.29
CA LYS A 362 -17.73 -14.22 -19.34
C LYS A 362 -17.66 -14.96 -20.68
N ALA A 363 -17.64 -14.23 -21.79
CA ALA A 363 -17.54 -14.83 -23.13
C ALA A 363 -16.25 -15.64 -23.30
N ILE A 364 -15.10 -15.10 -22.87
CA ILE A 364 -13.81 -15.80 -22.90
C ILE A 364 -13.85 -17.09 -22.06
N VAL A 365 -14.41 -17.01 -20.87
CA VAL A 365 -14.52 -18.16 -19.96
C VAL A 365 -15.48 -19.22 -20.53
N GLU A 366 -16.64 -18.82 -21.05
CA GLU A 366 -17.61 -19.75 -21.66
C GLU A 366 -17.06 -20.45 -22.89
N GLU A 367 -16.21 -19.78 -23.68
CA GLU A 367 -15.53 -20.42 -24.81
C GLU A 367 -14.52 -21.47 -24.35
N ALA A 368 -13.78 -21.21 -23.27
CA ALA A 368 -12.78 -22.14 -22.75
C ALA A 368 -13.39 -23.38 -22.03
N ILE A 369 -14.63 -23.27 -21.52
CA ILE A 369 -15.29 -24.35 -20.77
C ILE A 369 -16.07 -25.31 -21.69
N LYS A 370 -16.44 -24.85 -22.90
CA LYS A 370 -17.11 -25.69 -23.91
C LYS A 370 -16.25 -26.88 -24.33
#